data_2ea358cb35951961a44163b4f2fdd2db
#
_entry.id   2ea358cb35951961a44163b4f2fdd2db
#
_cell.length_a   1.000
_cell.length_b   1.000
_cell.length_c   1.000
_cell.angle_alpha   90.00
_cell.angle_beta   90.00
_cell.angle_gamma   90.00
#
_symmetry.space_group_name_H-M   'P 1'
#
loop_
_entity.id
_entity.type
_entity.pdbx_description
1 polymer ?
#
loop_
_entity_poly.entity_id
_entity_poly.type
_entity_poly.pdbx_seq_one_letter_code
_entity_poly.pdbx_strand_id
1 'polypeptide(L)'
;MKKLFLGAVSAVALLGGAAQAADMKFALIPKGMDNPYFDLSRDGCMEEAKKIGVTCIYKGPATHEPATEVQITQDFVTQGVDGIAISVADADSVIGVIKQARDANIPVITFDADADKSARQAYVGTDNKEMGRELGRQLIKLHPKAGTFATQSGGPAAANLNDRLAGLYEALKGAGWTEVKGSPAFCNDDAALAAQQLTDFYTANPDVTAIIPVGGWALFAPKAYQNFVNTVREKRKDMPLVMPDDLPVELQALKDGYADVLVGQRPAEMGAKAMDILLKLKKGEKVDPVNIAGLDVVTKDNVDKFLK
;
A
#
# COMPACT_ATOMS: atom_id res chain seq x y z
N MET A 1 -3.16 -20.43 79.39
CA MET A 1 -2.52 -19.35 78.64
C MET A 1 -2.52 -19.81 77.13
N LYS A 2 -3.50 -19.35 76.31
CA LYS A 2 -3.58 -19.67 74.88
C LYS A 2 -3.12 -18.42 74.09
N LYS A 3 -2.02 -18.57 73.37
CA LYS A 3 -1.53 -17.50 72.45
C LYS A 3 -2.21 -17.66 71.08
N LEU A 4 -2.99 -16.65 70.67
CA LEU A 4 -3.46 -16.49 69.32
C LEU A 4 -2.32 -15.92 68.51
N PHE A 5 -2.02 -16.57 67.32
CA PHE A 5 -1.21 -16.01 66.26
C PHE A 5 -2.17 -15.45 65.21
N LEU A 6 -2.16 -14.12 65.02
CA LEU A 6 -2.77 -13.45 63.89
C LEU A 6 -1.80 -13.53 62.72
N GLY A 7 -2.17 -14.24 61.66
CA GLY A 7 -1.48 -14.23 60.38
C GLY A 7 -1.96 -13.02 59.55
N ALA A 8 -1.03 -12.12 59.26
CA ALA A 8 -1.28 -11.03 58.30
C ALA A 8 -1.14 -11.56 56.87
N VAL A 9 -2.23 -11.60 56.12
CA VAL A 9 -2.22 -11.86 54.67
C VAL A 9 -1.91 -10.56 53.96
N SER A 10 -0.70 -10.42 53.41
CA SER A 10 -0.34 -9.31 52.52
C SER A 10 -0.93 -9.52 51.14
N ALA A 11 -1.94 -8.71 50.79
CA ALA A 11 -2.45 -8.61 49.43
C ALA A 11 -1.42 -7.80 48.62
N VAL A 12 -0.67 -8.47 47.76
CA VAL A 12 0.16 -7.82 46.74
C VAL A 12 -0.78 -7.44 45.61
N ALA A 13 -1.07 -6.15 45.48
CA ALA A 13 -1.87 -5.60 44.37
C ALA A 13 -1.06 -5.65 43.06
N LEU A 14 -1.59 -6.39 42.10
CA LEU A 14 -1.14 -6.38 40.70
C LEU A 14 -1.53 -5.03 40.04
N LEU A 15 -0.68 -4.03 40.22
CA LEU A 15 -0.76 -2.75 39.49
C LEU A 15 0.44 -2.66 38.53
N GLY A 16 0.44 -3.45 37.46
CA GLY A 16 1.58 -3.50 36.55
C GLY A 16 1.28 -3.44 35.06
N GLY A 17 0.03 -3.29 34.66
CA GLY A 17 -0.31 -3.49 33.24
C GLY A 17 -0.51 -2.24 32.38
N ALA A 18 -0.81 -1.08 32.94
CA ALA A 18 -1.20 0.10 32.16
C ALA A 18 -0.08 1.12 31.91
N ALA A 19 0.98 1.11 32.70
CA ALA A 19 2.06 2.11 32.59
C ALA A 19 3.08 1.80 31.46
N GLN A 20 3.15 0.57 30.98
CA GLN A 20 4.19 0.12 30.04
C GLN A 20 3.81 0.32 28.57
N ALA A 21 2.54 0.55 28.24
CA ALA A 21 2.11 0.81 26.87
C ALA A 21 2.38 2.28 26.42
N ALA A 22 2.36 3.21 27.35
CA ALA A 22 2.46 4.65 27.04
C ALA A 22 3.84 5.11 26.50
N ASP A 23 4.88 4.29 26.61
CA ASP A 23 6.24 4.61 26.14
C ASP A 23 6.66 3.82 24.90
N MET A 24 5.84 2.89 24.40
CA MET A 24 6.20 2.08 23.23
C MET A 24 6.20 2.91 21.95
N LYS A 25 7.25 2.78 21.15
CA LYS A 25 7.48 3.49 19.89
C LYS A 25 7.50 2.52 18.72
N PHE A 26 6.54 2.61 17.83
CA PHE A 26 6.49 1.83 16.61
C PHE A 26 6.78 2.70 15.39
N ALA A 27 7.70 2.24 14.53
CA ALA A 27 8.03 2.92 13.29
C ALA A 27 7.11 2.42 12.16
N LEU A 28 6.57 3.36 11.37
CA LEU A 28 5.89 3.11 10.10
C LEU A 28 6.76 3.72 8.98
N ILE A 29 7.30 2.87 8.12
CA ILE A 29 8.28 3.26 7.09
C ILE A 29 7.62 3.07 5.71
N PRO A 30 7.23 4.17 5.00
CA PRO A 30 6.71 4.10 3.64
C PRO A 30 7.83 3.95 2.60
N LYS A 31 7.49 3.52 1.38
CA LYS A 31 8.41 3.49 0.22
C LYS A 31 8.94 4.87 -0.16
N GLY A 32 8.10 5.90 -0.03
CA GLY A 32 8.41 7.29 -0.35
C GLY A 32 7.41 8.22 0.35
N MET A 33 7.91 9.31 0.90
CA MET A 33 7.08 10.29 1.63
C MET A 33 6.40 11.31 0.71
N ASP A 34 6.75 11.33 -0.56
CA ASP A 34 6.14 12.16 -1.60
C ASP A 34 4.86 11.55 -2.20
N ASN A 35 4.56 10.29 -1.88
CA ASN A 35 3.37 9.60 -2.37
C ASN A 35 2.19 9.79 -1.40
N PRO A 36 1.10 10.48 -1.81
CA PRO A 36 -0.08 10.76 -0.97
C PRO A 36 -0.78 9.51 -0.41
N TYR A 37 -0.61 8.35 -1.04
CA TYR A 37 -1.11 7.07 -0.55
C TYR A 37 -0.64 6.79 0.88
N PHE A 38 0.63 7.08 1.17
CA PHE A 38 1.21 6.83 2.48
C PHE A 38 0.82 7.86 3.54
N ASP A 39 0.31 9.04 3.16
CA ASP A 39 -0.29 9.98 4.11
C ASP A 39 -1.50 9.37 4.81
N LEU A 40 -2.35 8.64 4.06
CA LEU A 40 -3.48 7.92 4.66
C LEU A 40 -3.02 6.79 5.59
N SER A 41 -1.97 6.06 5.22
CA SER A 41 -1.38 5.04 6.10
C SER A 41 -0.82 5.65 7.39
N ARG A 42 -0.14 6.81 7.28
CA ARG A 42 0.33 7.60 8.44
C ARG A 42 -0.84 7.99 9.34
N ASP A 43 -1.89 8.55 8.77
CA ASP A 43 -3.04 9.05 9.53
C ASP A 43 -3.74 7.91 10.28
N GLY A 44 -3.94 6.75 9.63
CA GLY A 44 -4.44 5.55 10.29
C GLY A 44 -3.52 5.03 11.39
N CYS A 45 -2.20 5.04 11.17
CA CYS A 45 -1.20 4.70 12.18
C CYS A 45 -1.28 5.61 13.41
N MET A 46 -1.31 6.93 13.19
CA MET A 46 -1.34 7.92 14.29
C MET A 46 -2.65 7.86 15.07
N GLU A 47 -3.78 7.68 14.38
CA GLU A 47 -5.08 7.55 15.03
C GLU A 47 -5.14 6.31 15.92
N GLU A 48 -4.71 5.15 15.40
CA GLU A 48 -4.73 3.91 16.16
C GLU A 48 -3.72 3.92 17.30
N ALA A 49 -2.51 4.42 17.07
CA ALA A 49 -1.49 4.57 18.11
C ALA A 49 -2.01 5.36 19.32
N LYS A 50 -2.76 6.46 19.08
CA LYS A 50 -3.43 7.23 20.12
C LYS A 50 -4.47 6.41 20.89
N LYS A 51 -5.26 5.58 20.21
CA LYS A 51 -6.29 4.72 20.83
C LYS A 51 -5.69 3.65 21.74
N ILE A 52 -4.60 3.03 21.29
CA ILE A 52 -3.96 1.91 22.01
C ILE A 52 -2.85 2.36 22.97
N GLY A 53 -2.57 3.68 23.05
CA GLY A 53 -1.63 4.27 24.00
C GLY A 53 -0.15 4.04 23.66
N VAL A 54 0.21 4.05 22.37
CA VAL A 54 1.59 3.94 21.85
C VAL A 54 1.93 5.16 20.99
N THR A 55 3.20 5.26 20.54
CA THR A 55 3.65 6.31 19.61
C THR A 55 3.89 5.71 18.23
N CYS A 56 3.24 6.23 17.19
CA CYS A 56 3.59 6.00 15.79
C CYS A 56 4.68 6.99 15.36
N ILE A 57 5.81 6.50 14.88
CA ILE A 57 6.87 7.30 14.24
C ILE A 57 6.81 7.05 12.74
N TYR A 58 6.39 8.05 11.98
CA TYR A 58 6.34 8.00 10.52
C TYR A 58 7.59 8.62 9.92
N LYS A 59 8.40 7.83 9.24
CA LYS A 59 9.62 8.28 8.56
C LYS A 59 10.01 7.30 7.46
N GLY A 60 10.27 7.80 6.27
CA GLY A 60 10.74 7.04 5.11
C GLY A 60 11.67 7.86 4.22
N PRO A 61 12.10 7.32 3.08
CA PRO A 61 12.78 8.06 2.04
C PRO A 61 11.93 9.23 1.54
N ALA A 62 12.57 10.31 1.07
CA ALA A 62 11.84 11.44 0.48
C ALA A 62 11.07 11.02 -0.78
N THR A 63 11.70 10.18 -1.60
CA THR A 63 11.17 9.57 -2.83
C THR A 63 11.41 8.06 -2.80
N HIS A 64 10.97 7.31 -3.82
CA HIS A 64 11.19 5.86 -3.92
C HIS A 64 12.68 5.52 -4.04
N GLU A 65 13.33 5.26 -2.92
CA GLU A 65 14.77 4.95 -2.83
C GLU A 65 15.02 3.73 -1.92
N PRO A 66 15.12 2.51 -2.45
CA PRO A 66 15.28 1.28 -1.66
C PRO A 66 16.48 1.30 -0.71
N ALA A 67 17.62 1.85 -1.12
CA ALA A 67 18.82 1.92 -0.27
C ALA A 67 18.61 2.85 0.94
N THR A 68 17.92 3.97 0.75
CA THR A 68 17.58 4.91 1.82
C THR A 68 16.54 4.29 2.78
N GLU A 69 15.58 3.49 2.27
CA GLU A 69 14.62 2.73 3.08
C GLU A 69 15.34 1.75 4.03
N VAL A 70 16.31 0.99 3.51
CA VAL A 70 17.16 0.09 4.31
C VAL A 70 17.93 0.86 5.39
N GLN A 71 18.53 2.00 5.04
CA GLN A 71 19.27 2.83 6.01
C GLN A 71 18.37 3.36 7.13
N ILE A 72 17.18 3.88 6.79
CA ILE A 72 16.21 4.35 7.78
C ILE A 72 15.75 3.22 8.70
N THR A 73 15.53 2.03 8.13
CA THR A 73 15.19 0.85 8.92
C THR A 73 16.32 0.49 9.89
N GLN A 74 17.58 0.52 9.42
CA GLN A 74 18.76 0.29 10.26
C GLN A 74 18.90 1.33 11.38
N ASP A 75 18.58 2.58 11.10
CA ASP A 75 18.57 3.65 12.11
C ASP A 75 17.56 3.36 13.23
N PHE A 76 16.34 2.88 12.89
CA PHE A 76 15.34 2.48 13.87
C PHE A 76 15.74 1.24 14.67
N VAL A 77 16.42 0.28 14.04
CA VAL A 77 17.01 -0.87 14.77
C VAL A 77 18.02 -0.37 15.79
N THR A 78 18.89 0.55 15.41
CA THR A 78 19.92 1.13 16.29
C THR A 78 19.32 1.97 17.42
N GLN A 79 18.22 2.67 17.16
CA GLN A 79 17.47 3.42 18.18
C GLN A 79 16.71 2.53 19.16
N GLY A 80 16.55 1.24 18.86
CA GLY A 80 15.86 0.29 19.71
C GLY A 80 14.36 0.57 19.81
N VAL A 81 13.69 0.90 18.71
CA VAL A 81 12.22 1.05 18.68
C VAL A 81 11.52 -0.26 19.04
N ASP A 82 10.29 -0.18 19.53
CA ASP A 82 9.54 -1.34 20.02
C ASP A 82 8.93 -2.21 18.93
N GLY A 83 8.92 -1.74 17.69
CA GLY A 83 8.46 -2.48 16.50
C GLY A 83 8.59 -1.67 15.23
N ILE A 84 8.64 -2.35 14.10
CA ILE A 84 8.81 -1.75 12.77
C ILE A 84 7.77 -2.33 11.83
N ALA A 85 7.02 -1.45 11.14
CA ALA A 85 6.21 -1.75 9.97
C ALA A 85 6.84 -1.06 8.75
N ILE A 86 7.13 -1.81 7.70
CA ILE A 86 7.81 -1.32 6.50
C ILE A 86 7.00 -1.66 5.25
N SER A 87 6.75 -0.66 4.39
CA SER A 87 6.25 -0.87 3.03
C SER A 87 7.43 -1.01 2.08
N VAL A 88 7.65 -2.20 1.59
CA VAL A 88 8.92 -2.62 0.99
C VAL A 88 9.06 -2.13 -0.45
N ALA A 89 10.07 -1.31 -0.71
CA ALA A 89 10.40 -0.81 -2.05
C ALA A 89 11.08 -1.88 -2.93
N ASP A 90 11.96 -2.69 -2.34
CA ASP A 90 12.68 -3.80 -2.97
C ASP A 90 12.71 -4.99 -2.00
N ALA A 91 12.06 -6.08 -2.38
CA ALA A 91 11.84 -7.23 -1.51
C ALA A 91 13.13 -7.96 -1.08
N ASP A 92 14.17 -7.94 -1.91
CA ASP A 92 15.43 -8.60 -1.60
C ASP A 92 16.36 -7.71 -0.75
N SER A 93 16.32 -6.38 -0.95
CA SER A 93 17.19 -5.43 -0.26
C SER A 93 16.96 -5.37 1.25
N VAL A 94 15.72 -5.57 1.70
CA VAL A 94 15.32 -5.44 3.12
C VAL A 94 15.57 -6.70 3.95
N ILE A 95 15.86 -7.86 3.32
CA ILE A 95 16.00 -9.15 4.02
C ILE A 95 17.01 -9.06 5.16
N GLY A 96 18.17 -8.47 4.89
CA GLY A 96 19.26 -8.34 5.85
C GLY A 96 18.90 -7.48 7.05
N VAL A 97 18.30 -6.29 6.83
CA VAL A 97 17.94 -5.36 7.89
C VAL A 97 16.74 -5.86 8.72
N ILE A 98 15.79 -6.54 8.09
CA ILE A 98 14.69 -7.20 8.82
C ILE A 98 15.25 -8.30 9.73
N LYS A 99 16.20 -9.11 9.25
CA LYS A 99 16.86 -10.11 10.09
C LYS A 99 17.58 -9.46 11.28
N GLN A 100 18.32 -8.37 11.07
CA GLN A 100 19.00 -7.64 12.15
C GLN A 100 18.02 -7.13 13.22
N ALA A 101 16.88 -6.56 12.81
CA ALA A 101 15.83 -6.13 13.71
C ALA A 101 15.29 -7.30 14.54
N ARG A 102 15.05 -8.45 13.90
CA ARG A 102 14.57 -9.66 14.57
C ARG A 102 15.59 -10.24 15.55
N ASP A 103 16.88 -10.23 15.20
CA ASP A 103 17.97 -10.66 16.08
C ASP A 103 18.10 -9.72 17.30
N ALA A 104 17.73 -8.45 17.17
CA ALA A 104 17.63 -7.48 18.26
C ALA A 104 16.30 -7.56 19.06
N ASN A 105 15.47 -8.60 18.84
CA ASN A 105 14.15 -8.77 19.45
C ASN A 105 13.15 -7.64 19.15
N ILE A 106 13.31 -6.92 18.04
CA ILE A 106 12.35 -5.95 17.54
C ILE A 106 11.34 -6.68 16.63
N PRO A 107 10.03 -6.66 16.93
CA PRO A 107 9.03 -7.18 16.02
C PRO A 107 9.02 -6.39 14.70
N VAL A 108 8.97 -7.13 13.58
CA VAL A 108 8.91 -6.54 12.23
C VAL A 108 7.74 -7.14 11.47
N ILE A 109 6.95 -6.26 10.89
CA ILE A 109 5.92 -6.59 9.91
C ILE A 109 6.14 -5.80 8.63
N THR A 110 5.57 -6.28 7.55
CA THR A 110 5.45 -5.51 6.32
C THR A 110 4.00 -5.02 6.15
N PHE A 111 3.82 -3.87 5.50
CA PHE A 111 2.51 -3.37 5.11
C PHE A 111 2.53 -2.88 3.67
N ASP A 112 1.36 -2.79 3.00
CA ASP A 112 1.24 -2.41 1.58
C ASP A 112 2.03 -3.32 0.63
N ALA A 113 3.35 -3.31 0.70
CA ALA A 113 4.24 -4.18 -0.07
C ALA A 113 5.01 -5.14 0.84
N ASP A 114 5.11 -6.39 0.43
CA ASP A 114 5.67 -7.48 1.22
C ASP A 114 7.11 -7.85 0.82
N ALA A 115 7.80 -8.53 1.76
CA ALA A 115 9.04 -9.28 1.56
C ALA A 115 8.88 -10.66 2.22
N ASP A 116 8.14 -11.54 1.59
CA ASP A 116 7.72 -12.86 2.11
C ASP A 116 8.90 -13.79 2.46
N LYS A 117 10.03 -13.62 1.78
CA LYS A 117 11.29 -14.36 2.04
C LYS A 117 12.07 -13.83 3.22
N SER A 118 11.67 -12.71 3.82
CA SER A 118 12.34 -12.11 4.97
C SER A 118 11.89 -12.74 6.29
N ALA A 119 12.54 -12.34 7.39
CA ALA A 119 12.17 -12.76 8.74
C ALA A 119 11.00 -11.94 9.34
N ARG A 120 10.19 -11.28 8.51
CA ARG A 120 9.00 -10.55 8.97
C ARG A 120 8.00 -11.50 9.64
N GLN A 121 7.24 -11.01 10.61
CA GLN A 121 6.30 -11.84 11.38
C GLN A 121 4.88 -11.81 10.83
N ALA A 122 4.49 -10.71 10.18
CA ALA A 122 3.20 -10.59 9.53
C ALA A 122 3.28 -9.62 8.35
N TYR A 123 2.32 -9.74 7.45
CA TYR A 123 2.03 -8.79 6.38
C TYR A 123 0.63 -8.21 6.59
N VAL A 124 0.48 -6.91 6.35
CA VAL A 124 -0.81 -6.20 6.32
C VAL A 124 -0.92 -5.48 4.99
N GLY A 125 -1.87 -5.85 4.15
CA GLY A 125 -1.97 -5.20 2.85
C GLY A 125 -3.11 -5.71 2.00
N THR A 126 -3.00 -5.44 0.73
CA THR A 126 -3.94 -5.85 -0.32
C THR A 126 -3.60 -7.26 -0.83
N ASP A 127 -4.60 -8.04 -1.21
CA ASP A 127 -4.39 -9.15 -2.16
C ASP A 127 -4.07 -8.54 -3.53
N ASN A 128 -2.77 -8.31 -3.76
CA ASN A 128 -2.31 -7.58 -4.94
C ASN A 128 -2.59 -8.32 -6.25
N LYS A 129 -2.54 -9.65 -6.24
CA LYS A 129 -2.88 -10.44 -7.41
C LYS A 129 -4.37 -10.33 -7.74
N GLU A 130 -5.22 -10.34 -6.71
CA GLU A 130 -6.66 -10.14 -6.87
C GLU A 130 -6.98 -8.71 -7.34
N MET A 131 -6.28 -7.69 -6.82
CA MET A 131 -6.40 -6.32 -7.33
C MET A 131 -6.08 -6.24 -8.82
N GLY A 132 -5.00 -6.88 -9.26
CA GLY A 132 -4.66 -6.96 -10.69
C GLY A 132 -5.73 -7.62 -11.53
N ARG A 133 -6.32 -8.74 -11.05
CA ARG A 133 -7.46 -9.39 -11.71
C ARG A 133 -8.66 -8.47 -11.77
N GLU A 134 -8.92 -7.71 -10.70
CA GLU A 134 -10.06 -6.78 -10.64
C GLU A 134 -9.90 -5.65 -11.65
N LEU A 135 -8.71 -5.05 -11.77
CA LEU A 135 -8.38 -4.07 -12.81
C LEU A 135 -8.71 -4.63 -14.20
N GLY A 136 -8.26 -5.87 -14.48
CA GLY A 136 -8.56 -6.55 -15.74
C GLY A 136 -10.06 -6.81 -15.95
N ARG A 137 -10.78 -7.24 -14.91
CA ARG A 137 -12.24 -7.46 -14.99
C ARG A 137 -13.00 -6.16 -15.28
N GLN A 138 -12.61 -5.06 -14.64
CA GLN A 138 -13.24 -3.77 -14.91
C GLN A 138 -12.95 -3.28 -16.32
N LEU A 139 -11.75 -3.49 -16.85
CA LEU A 139 -11.44 -3.20 -18.24
C LEU A 139 -12.32 -4.01 -19.20
N ILE A 140 -12.45 -5.33 -19.00
CA ILE A 140 -13.29 -6.20 -19.82
C ILE A 140 -14.77 -5.80 -19.73
N LYS A 141 -15.24 -5.39 -18.56
CA LYS A 141 -16.62 -4.91 -18.36
C LYS A 141 -16.90 -3.64 -19.15
N LEU A 142 -15.97 -2.68 -19.14
CA LEU A 142 -16.09 -1.42 -19.89
C LEU A 142 -15.89 -1.60 -21.40
N HIS A 143 -15.05 -2.54 -21.79
CA HIS A 143 -14.75 -2.84 -23.18
C HIS A 143 -14.78 -4.36 -23.45
N PRO A 144 -15.97 -4.95 -23.67
CA PRO A 144 -16.15 -6.40 -23.79
C PRO A 144 -15.46 -7.04 -25.01
N LYS A 145 -15.13 -6.24 -26.03
CA LYS A 145 -14.35 -6.71 -27.18
C LYS A 145 -12.88 -6.68 -26.82
N ALA A 146 -12.18 -7.79 -27.04
CA ALA A 146 -10.73 -7.84 -26.90
C ALA A 146 -10.05 -6.79 -27.79
N GLY A 147 -8.91 -6.30 -27.31
CA GLY A 147 -8.14 -5.28 -28.01
C GLY A 147 -6.66 -5.33 -27.62
N THR A 148 -5.98 -4.22 -27.78
CA THR A 148 -4.60 -4.05 -27.32
C THR A 148 -4.54 -3.22 -26.05
N PHE A 149 -3.57 -3.50 -25.20
CA PHE A 149 -3.36 -2.71 -23.99
C PHE A 149 -1.90 -2.38 -23.74
N ALA A 150 -1.67 -1.27 -23.06
CA ALA A 150 -0.40 -0.97 -22.40
C ALA A 150 -0.63 -0.94 -20.90
N THR A 151 0.40 -1.27 -20.12
CA THR A 151 0.38 -1.16 -18.65
C THR A 151 1.59 -0.44 -18.13
N GLN A 152 1.47 0.11 -16.93
CA GLN A 152 2.51 0.84 -16.22
C GLN A 152 2.58 0.36 -14.78
N SER A 153 3.80 0.26 -14.26
CA SER A 153 4.12 -0.13 -12.90
C SER A 153 5.06 0.89 -12.24
N GLY A 154 5.21 0.80 -10.93
CA GLY A 154 6.18 1.59 -10.17
C GLY A 154 7.59 1.01 -10.24
N GLY A 155 8.18 0.67 -9.10
CA GLY A 155 9.49 0.02 -9.06
C GLY A 155 9.45 -1.45 -9.49
N PRO A 156 10.37 -1.92 -10.34
CA PRO A 156 10.35 -3.29 -10.87
C PRO A 156 10.63 -4.37 -9.80
N ALA A 157 11.27 -4.01 -8.70
CA ALA A 157 11.58 -4.90 -7.58
C ALA A 157 10.49 -4.95 -6.48
N ALA A 158 9.40 -4.19 -6.64
CA ALA A 158 8.30 -4.16 -5.70
C ALA A 158 7.37 -5.37 -5.90
N ALA A 159 7.32 -6.26 -4.92
CA ALA A 159 6.58 -7.53 -5.00
C ALA A 159 5.07 -7.30 -5.22
N ASN A 160 4.45 -6.34 -4.52
CA ASN A 160 3.03 -6.02 -4.67
C ASN A 160 2.67 -5.61 -6.11
N LEU A 161 3.53 -4.82 -6.77
CA LEU A 161 3.28 -4.36 -8.14
C LEU A 161 3.45 -5.49 -9.16
N ASN A 162 4.42 -6.37 -8.94
CA ASN A 162 4.61 -7.57 -9.77
C ASN A 162 3.40 -8.51 -9.65
N ASP A 163 2.83 -8.67 -8.45
CA ASP A 163 1.60 -9.44 -8.25
C ASP A 163 0.39 -8.80 -8.95
N ARG A 164 0.25 -7.45 -8.92
CA ARG A 164 -0.81 -6.75 -9.66
C ARG A 164 -0.65 -6.97 -11.17
N LEU A 165 0.56 -6.85 -11.72
CA LEU A 165 0.83 -7.17 -13.12
C LEU A 165 0.45 -8.62 -13.45
N ALA A 166 0.85 -9.58 -12.61
CA ALA A 166 0.51 -10.99 -12.82
C ALA A 166 -1.00 -11.22 -12.83
N GLY A 167 -1.76 -10.61 -11.90
CA GLY A 167 -3.21 -10.69 -11.86
C GLY A 167 -3.88 -10.03 -13.08
N LEU A 168 -3.40 -8.87 -13.50
CA LEU A 168 -3.88 -8.17 -14.69
C LEU A 168 -3.67 -9.03 -15.95
N TYR A 169 -2.47 -9.57 -16.13
CA TYR A 169 -2.16 -10.45 -17.27
C TYR A 169 -3.03 -11.71 -17.26
N GLU A 170 -3.27 -12.29 -16.10
CA GLU A 170 -4.14 -13.47 -15.96
C GLU A 170 -5.57 -13.17 -16.46
N ALA A 171 -6.15 -12.04 -16.06
CA ALA A 171 -7.48 -11.63 -16.47
C ALA A 171 -7.54 -11.31 -17.97
N LEU A 172 -6.60 -10.56 -18.50
CA LEU A 172 -6.61 -10.09 -19.87
C LEU A 172 -6.26 -11.19 -20.88
N LYS A 173 -5.32 -12.09 -20.55
CA LYS A 173 -4.98 -13.25 -21.39
C LYS A 173 -6.19 -14.14 -21.63
N GLY A 174 -6.97 -14.40 -20.58
CA GLY A 174 -8.19 -15.21 -20.66
C GLY A 174 -9.27 -14.59 -21.56
N ALA A 175 -9.25 -13.28 -21.76
CA ALA A 175 -10.20 -12.51 -22.55
C ALA A 175 -9.67 -12.14 -23.97
N GLY A 176 -8.49 -12.62 -24.35
CA GLY A 176 -7.92 -12.42 -25.71
C GLY A 176 -7.27 -11.06 -25.94
N TRP A 177 -6.96 -10.30 -24.87
CA TRP A 177 -6.23 -9.03 -24.98
C TRP A 177 -4.75 -9.24 -25.29
N THR A 178 -4.17 -8.31 -26.05
CA THR A 178 -2.75 -8.36 -26.46
C THR A 178 -2.01 -7.11 -25.98
N GLU A 179 -0.86 -7.32 -25.34
CA GLU A 179 -0.01 -6.22 -24.87
C GLU A 179 0.77 -5.58 -26.01
N VAL A 180 0.86 -4.23 -26.03
CA VAL A 180 1.64 -3.50 -27.03
C VAL A 180 3.13 -3.54 -26.70
N LYS A 181 3.97 -3.35 -27.70
CA LYS A 181 5.42 -3.28 -27.53
C LYS A 181 5.82 -2.10 -26.63
N GLY A 182 6.78 -2.32 -25.75
CA GLY A 182 7.28 -1.30 -24.82
C GLY A 182 6.55 -1.27 -23.46
N SER A 183 5.52 -2.07 -23.30
CA SER A 183 4.82 -2.31 -22.04
C SER A 183 5.37 -3.58 -21.37
N PRO A 184 5.42 -3.66 -20.00
CA PRO A 184 5.09 -2.57 -19.08
C PRO A 184 6.19 -1.48 -19.03
N ALA A 185 5.78 -0.22 -18.76
CA ALA A 185 6.71 0.83 -18.38
C ALA A 185 6.84 0.91 -16.84
N PHE A 186 7.98 1.37 -16.34
CA PHE A 186 8.23 1.51 -14.91
C PHE A 186 8.47 2.99 -14.58
N CYS A 187 7.65 3.58 -13.73
CA CYS A 187 7.75 4.99 -13.34
C CYS A 187 8.52 5.21 -12.02
N ASN A 188 8.93 4.14 -11.32
CA ASN A 188 9.60 4.21 -10.02
C ASN A 188 8.83 5.08 -9.01
N ASP A 189 7.50 4.99 -9.02
CA ASP A 189 6.56 5.74 -8.20
C ASP A 189 6.58 7.28 -8.43
N ASP A 190 7.27 7.77 -9.48
CA ASP A 190 7.29 9.18 -9.87
C ASP A 190 6.01 9.56 -10.63
N ALA A 191 5.25 10.50 -10.07
CA ALA A 191 3.96 10.93 -10.60
C ALA A 191 4.06 11.64 -11.97
N ALA A 192 5.10 12.45 -12.16
CA ALA A 192 5.29 13.19 -13.41
C ALA A 192 5.69 12.25 -14.55
N LEU A 193 6.63 11.34 -14.27
CA LEU A 193 7.04 10.29 -15.21
C LEU A 193 5.85 9.36 -15.53
N ALA A 194 5.03 9.02 -14.53
CA ALA A 194 3.84 8.20 -14.74
C ALA A 194 2.87 8.86 -15.74
N ALA A 195 2.52 10.13 -15.54
CA ALA A 195 1.64 10.85 -16.45
C ALA A 195 2.24 11.00 -17.87
N GLN A 196 3.56 11.20 -17.97
CA GLN A 196 4.28 11.25 -19.23
C GLN A 196 4.21 9.91 -19.96
N GLN A 197 4.46 8.80 -19.28
CA GLN A 197 4.43 7.45 -19.87
C GLN A 197 3.05 7.08 -20.43
N LEU A 198 1.94 7.50 -19.79
CA LEU A 198 0.61 7.30 -20.37
C LEU A 198 0.46 8.04 -21.72
N THR A 199 0.97 9.27 -21.79
CA THR A 199 1.00 10.06 -23.02
C THR A 199 1.89 9.41 -24.10
N ASP A 200 3.03 8.89 -23.71
CA ASP A 200 3.98 8.22 -24.61
C ASP A 200 3.39 6.93 -25.20
N PHE A 201 2.73 6.11 -24.37
CA PHE A 201 2.02 4.92 -24.86
C PHE A 201 0.96 5.26 -25.90
N TYR A 202 0.13 6.27 -25.63
CA TYR A 202 -0.91 6.69 -26.56
C TYR A 202 -0.32 7.27 -27.85
N THR A 203 0.77 8.04 -27.75
CA THR A 203 1.42 8.63 -28.93
C THR A 203 2.11 7.57 -29.79
N ALA A 204 2.78 6.60 -29.16
CA ALA A 204 3.47 5.52 -29.85
C ALA A 204 2.50 4.46 -30.43
N ASN A 205 1.32 4.33 -29.85
CA ASN A 205 0.30 3.35 -30.23
C ASN A 205 -1.08 4.03 -30.31
N PRO A 206 -1.36 4.84 -31.36
CA PRO A 206 -2.61 5.61 -31.45
C PRO A 206 -3.88 4.75 -31.46
N ASP A 207 -3.75 3.48 -31.87
CA ASP A 207 -4.85 2.51 -31.92
C ASP A 207 -4.95 1.63 -30.66
N VAL A 208 -4.13 1.90 -29.63
CA VAL A 208 -4.22 1.14 -28.37
C VAL A 208 -5.61 1.25 -27.77
N THR A 209 -6.19 0.11 -27.41
CA THR A 209 -7.57 0.07 -26.91
C THR A 209 -7.67 0.55 -25.47
N ALA A 210 -6.66 0.25 -24.64
CA ALA A 210 -6.61 0.66 -23.24
C ALA A 210 -5.18 0.92 -22.77
N ILE A 211 -5.02 1.85 -21.81
CA ILE A 211 -3.79 2.02 -21.03
C ILE A 211 -4.21 1.88 -19.57
N ILE A 212 -3.70 0.84 -18.91
CA ILE A 212 -4.15 0.44 -17.59
C ILE A 212 -2.95 0.31 -16.61
N PRO A 213 -2.68 1.33 -15.79
CA PRO A 213 -1.63 1.25 -14.78
C PRO A 213 -2.02 0.32 -13.62
N VAL A 214 -1.02 -0.15 -12.86
CA VAL A 214 -1.25 -0.94 -11.65
C VAL A 214 -1.07 -0.15 -10.35
N GLY A 215 -0.88 1.17 -10.44
CA GLY A 215 -0.88 2.13 -9.32
C GLY A 215 -1.30 3.53 -9.78
N GLY A 216 -1.78 4.36 -8.85
CA GLY A 216 -2.45 5.64 -9.13
C GLY A 216 -1.53 6.82 -9.43
N TRP A 217 -0.20 6.65 -9.54
CA TRP A 217 0.80 7.73 -9.60
C TRP A 217 0.47 8.86 -10.57
N ALA A 218 -0.04 8.55 -11.77
CA ALA A 218 -0.34 9.56 -12.79
C ALA A 218 -1.36 10.62 -12.32
N LEU A 219 -2.29 10.23 -11.42
CA LEU A 219 -3.31 11.14 -10.88
C LEU A 219 -2.72 12.11 -9.85
N PHE A 220 -1.55 11.82 -9.28
CA PHE A 220 -0.81 12.75 -8.41
C PHE A 220 -0.10 13.88 -9.17
N ALA A 221 -0.10 13.81 -10.52
CA ALA A 221 0.27 14.91 -11.42
C ALA A 221 -0.98 15.40 -12.19
N PRO A 222 -1.99 16.00 -11.52
CA PRO A 222 -3.35 16.13 -12.04
C PRO A 222 -3.45 16.90 -13.35
N LYS A 223 -2.66 17.95 -13.54
CA LYS A 223 -2.67 18.72 -14.81
C LYS A 223 -2.16 17.88 -15.99
N ALA A 224 -1.07 17.13 -15.80
CA ALA A 224 -0.51 16.29 -16.85
C ALA A 224 -1.47 15.14 -17.20
N TYR A 225 -2.04 14.49 -16.17
CA TYR A 225 -3.03 13.44 -16.33
C TYR A 225 -4.31 13.94 -17.04
N GLN A 226 -4.85 15.10 -16.62
CA GLN A 226 -6.03 15.70 -17.27
C GLN A 226 -5.76 16.01 -18.76
N ASN A 227 -4.58 16.54 -19.10
CA ASN A 227 -4.19 16.79 -20.49
C ASN A 227 -4.15 15.49 -21.31
N PHE A 228 -3.59 14.42 -20.75
CA PHE A 228 -3.62 13.09 -21.36
C PHE A 228 -5.08 12.64 -21.62
N VAL A 229 -5.93 12.67 -20.60
CA VAL A 229 -7.34 12.22 -20.72
C VAL A 229 -8.10 13.07 -21.75
N ASN A 230 -7.94 14.40 -21.75
CA ASN A 230 -8.57 15.29 -22.72
C ASN A 230 -8.13 14.92 -24.14
N THR A 231 -6.83 14.70 -24.37
CA THR A 231 -6.31 14.28 -25.69
C THR A 231 -6.91 12.94 -26.14
N VAL A 232 -7.04 11.99 -25.22
CA VAL A 232 -7.67 10.69 -25.50
C VAL A 232 -9.16 10.87 -25.84
N ARG A 233 -9.90 11.61 -25.00
CA ARG A 233 -11.35 11.80 -25.16
C ARG A 233 -11.74 12.57 -26.42
N GLU A 234 -10.89 13.44 -26.92
CA GLU A 234 -11.11 14.11 -28.22
C GLU A 234 -11.14 13.12 -29.37
N LYS A 235 -10.29 12.11 -29.37
CA LYS A 235 -10.11 11.16 -30.49
C LYS A 235 -10.77 9.80 -30.24
N ARG A 236 -10.79 9.34 -28.99
CA ARG A 236 -11.20 8.01 -28.56
C ARG A 236 -12.10 8.10 -27.32
N LYS A 237 -13.35 8.56 -27.53
CA LYS A 237 -14.33 8.69 -26.42
C LYS A 237 -14.66 7.38 -25.71
N ASP A 238 -14.46 6.27 -26.39
CA ASP A 238 -14.72 4.89 -25.96
C ASP A 238 -13.53 4.23 -25.22
N MET A 239 -12.36 4.87 -25.18
CA MET A 239 -11.19 4.31 -24.51
C MET A 239 -11.45 4.24 -22.99
N PRO A 240 -11.45 3.03 -22.39
CA PRO A 240 -11.72 2.88 -20.96
C PRO A 240 -10.56 3.42 -20.10
N LEU A 241 -10.90 4.10 -19.03
CA LEU A 241 -9.97 4.65 -18.03
C LEU A 241 -10.18 3.94 -16.71
N VAL A 242 -9.54 2.78 -16.55
CA VAL A 242 -9.51 1.97 -15.32
C VAL A 242 -8.28 2.35 -14.53
N MET A 243 -8.47 2.93 -13.34
CA MET A 243 -7.37 3.43 -12.52
C MET A 243 -7.33 2.71 -11.17
N PRO A 244 -6.13 2.40 -10.69
CA PRO A 244 -5.93 1.93 -9.32
C PRO A 244 -6.16 3.05 -8.32
N ASP A 245 -6.38 2.64 -7.06
CA ASP A 245 -6.53 3.45 -5.88
C ASP A 245 -7.82 4.31 -5.84
N ASP A 246 -8.15 4.86 -4.69
CA ASP A 246 -9.37 5.65 -4.46
C ASP A 246 -9.13 6.77 -3.43
N LEU A 247 -7.96 7.39 -3.51
CA LEU A 247 -7.63 8.54 -2.71
C LEU A 247 -8.53 9.75 -3.11
N PRO A 248 -8.62 10.79 -2.28
CA PRO A 248 -9.46 11.95 -2.60
C PRO A 248 -9.25 12.56 -3.99
N VAL A 249 -8.01 12.63 -4.48
CA VAL A 249 -7.70 13.16 -5.81
C VAL A 249 -8.22 12.24 -6.93
N GLU A 250 -8.19 10.94 -6.72
CA GLU A 250 -8.67 9.93 -7.67
C GLU A 250 -10.19 9.86 -7.68
N LEU A 251 -10.83 9.90 -6.50
CA LEU A 251 -12.27 10.01 -6.36
C LEU A 251 -12.81 11.26 -7.06
N GLN A 252 -12.12 12.40 -6.90
CA GLN A 252 -12.49 13.63 -7.59
C GLN A 252 -12.30 13.49 -9.11
N ALA A 253 -11.20 12.89 -9.56
CA ALA A 253 -10.96 12.63 -10.98
C ALA A 253 -12.06 11.74 -11.59
N LEU A 254 -12.50 10.70 -10.88
CA LEU A 254 -13.63 9.86 -11.30
C LEU A 254 -14.93 10.68 -11.41
N LYS A 255 -15.23 11.51 -10.40
CA LYS A 255 -16.42 12.37 -10.38
C LYS A 255 -16.43 13.35 -11.56
N ASP A 256 -15.28 13.93 -11.87
CA ASP A 256 -15.10 14.91 -12.97
C ASP A 256 -15.01 14.24 -14.35
N GLY A 257 -14.99 12.90 -14.44
CA GLY A 257 -14.96 12.16 -15.70
C GLY A 257 -13.58 11.87 -16.27
N TYR A 258 -12.53 12.06 -15.46
CA TYR A 258 -11.15 11.72 -15.80
C TYR A 258 -10.78 10.26 -15.49
N ALA A 259 -11.69 9.49 -14.92
CA ALA A 259 -11.63 8.04 -14.80
C ALA A 259 -13.04 7.47 -15.03
N ASP A 260 -13.14 6.19 -15.41
CA ASP A 260 -14.42 5.50 -15.57
C ASP A 260 -14.70 4.57 -14.39
N VAL A 261 -13.65 4.02 -13.77
CA VAL A 261 -13.72 3.18 -12.58
C VAL A 261 -12.39 3.23 -11.83
N LEU A 262 -12.46 3.14 -10.50
CA LEU A 262 -11.31 2.99 -9.62
C LEU A 262 -11.36 1.63 -8.94
N VAL A 263 -10.18 1.03 -8.72
CA VAL A 263 -10.01 -0.15 -7.87
C VAL A 263 -9.16 0.27 -6.67
N GLY A 264 -9.85 0.59 -5.59
CA GLY A 264 -9.29 1.20 -4.39
C GLY A 264 -8.66 0.19 -3.43
N GLN A 265 -7.76 0.69 -2.62
CA GLN A 265 -7.13 0.03 -1.48
C GLN A 265 -7.53 0.74 -0.18
N ARG A 266 -7.12 0.21 0.97
CA ARG A 266 -7.45 0.76 2.29
C ARG A 266 -6.20 1.14 3.10
N PRO A 267 -5.41 2.13 2.67
CA PRO A 267 -4.13 2.46 3.30
C PRO A 267 -4.26 2.90 4.76
N ALA A 268 -5.30 3.64 5.14
CA ALA A 268 -5.55 4.02 6.53
C ALA A 268 -5.79 2.79 7.43
N GLU A 269 -6.57 1.81 6.95
CA GLU A 269 -6.79 0.55 7.67
C GLU A 269 -5.48 -0.24 7.82
N MET A 270 -4.61 -0.22 6.79
CA MET A 270 -3.30 -0.88 6.87
C MET A 270 -2.41 -0.24 7.93
N GLY A 271 -2.35 1.10 8.00
CA GLY A 271 -1.61 1.82 9.02
C GLY A 271 -2.11 1.54 10.44
N ALA A 272 -3.43 1.52 10.63
CA ALA A 272 -4.05 1.19 11.91
C ALA A 272 -3.77 -0.26 12.33
N LYS A 273 -4.02 -1.23 11.45
CA LYS A 273 -3.75 -2.65 11.71
C LYS A 273 -2.27 -2.93 11.99
N ALA A 274 -1.35 -2.18 11.37
CA ALA A 274 0.07 -2.32 11.64
C ALA A 274 0.40 -2.05 13.11
N MET A 275 -0.20 -1.02 13.72
CA MET A 275 0.00 -0.69 15.14
C MET A 275 -0.55 -1.79 16.06
N ASP A 276 -1.75 -2.28 15.79
CA ASP A 276 -2.36 -3.37 16.56
C ASP A 276 -1.53 -4.64 16.52
N ILE A 277 -1.04 -5.02 15.34
CA ILE A 277 -0.25 -6.23 15.15
C ILE A 277 1.11 -6.10 15.84
N LEU A 278 1.78 -4.95 15.73
CA LEU A 278 3.05 -4.70 16.41
C LEU A 278 2.88 -4.75 17.94
N LEU A 279 1.79 -4.19 18.47
CA LEU A 279 1.49 -4.25 19.90
C LEU A 279 1.26 -5.69 20.39
N LYS A 280 0.50 -6.50 19.63
CA LYS A 280 0.29 -7.92 19.92
C LYS A 280 1.62 -8.68 19.92
N LEU A 281 2.43 -8.50 18.88
CA LEU A 281 3.75 -9.13 18.78
C LEU A 281 4.68 -8.74 19.93
N LYS A 282 4.68 -7.47 20.33
CA LYS A 282 5.47 -6.97 21.49
C LYS A 282 5.04 -7.59 22.82
N LYS A 283 3.73 -7.90 22.94
CA LYS A 283 3.18 -8.62 24.10
C LYS A 283 3.38 -10.14 24.03
N GLY A 284 3.99 -10.67 22.98
CA GLY A 284 4.18 -12.10 22.77
C GLY A 284 2.93 -12.85 22.32
N GLU A 285 1.92 -12.14 21.84
CA GLU A 285 0.69 -12.72 21.32
C GLU A 285 0.89 -13.26 19.90
N LYS A 286 0.10 -14.27 19.54
CA LYS A 286 0.09 -14.79 18.16
C LYS A 286 -0.69 -13.86 17.24
N VAL A 287 -0.20 -13.69 16.00
CA VAL A 287 -0.86 -12.93 14.94
C VAL A 287 -0.93 -13.79 13.67
N ASP A 288 -1.89 -13.50 12.83
CA ASP A 288 -1.97 -14.12 11.51
C ASP A 288 -0.81 -13.64 10.65
N PRO A 289 -0.14 -14.54 9.91
CA PRO A 289 1.02 -14.16 9.09
C PRO A 289 0.66 -13.29 7.88
N VAL A 290 -0.62 -13.27 7.47
CA VAL A 290 -1.14 -12.47 6.36
C VAL A 290 -2.49 -11.88 6.77
N ASN A 291 -2.60 -10.55 6.71
CA ASN A 291 -3.79 -9.79 7.09
C ASN A 291 -4.22 -8.93 5.90
N ILE A 292 -5.22 -9.40 5.17
CA ILE A 292 -5.68 -8.70 3.97
C ILE A 292 -6.67 -7.60 4.34
N ALA A 293 -6.43 -6.40 3.81
CA ALA A 293 -7.41 -5.32 3.72
C ALA A 293 -8.24 -5.49 2.44
N GLY A 294 -9.50 -5.05 2.48
CA GLY A 294 -10.40 -5.19 1.35
C GLY A 294 -10.01 -4.34 0.14
N LEU A 295 -10.68 -4.62 -0.98
CA LEU A 295 -10.67 -3.79 -2.19
C LEU A 295 -12.00 -3.08 -2.33
N ASP A 296 -11.98 -1.87 -2.89
CA ASP A 296 -13.17 -1.10 -3.21
C ASP A 296 -13.24 -0.86 -4.73
N VAL A 297 -14.40 -1.14 -5.33
CA VAL A 297 -14.65 -0.80 -6.74
C VAL A 297 -15.55 0.43 -6.76
N VAL A 298 -14.97 1.54 -7.20
CA VAL A 298 -15.65 2.84 -7.20
C VAL A 298 -15.98 3.26 -8.63
N THR A 299 -17.24 3.58 -8.85
CA THR A 299 -17.78 4.06 -10.12
C THR A 299 -18.52 5.37 -9.88
N LYS A 300 -18.96 6.04 -10.96
CA LYS A 300 -19.78 7.26 -10.83
C LYS A 300 -21.06 7.04 -10.03
N ASP A 301 -21.59 5.81 -10.00
CA ASP A 301 -22.84 5.50 -9.29
C ASP A 301 -22.66 5.44 -7.76
N ASN A 302 -21.44 5.23 -7.28
CA ASN A 302 -21.20 5.06 -5.84
C ASN A 302 -20.11 5.99 -5.27
N VAL A 303 -19.45 6.81 -6.09
CA VAL A 303 -18.34 7.68 -5.68
C VAL A 303 -18.68 8.61 -4.52
N ASP A 304 -19.91 9.12 -4.46
CA ASP A 304 -20.34 10.02 -3.39
C ASP A 304 -20.37 9.36 -1.99
N LYS A 305 -20.31 8.03 -1.91
CA LYS A 305 -20.17 7.30 -0.63
C LYS A 305 -18.73 7.35 -0.09
N PHE A 306 -17.76 7.58 -0.95
CA PHE A 306 -16.32 7.63 -0.65
C PHE A 306 -15.81 9.06 -0.46
N LEU A 307 -16.47 10.05 -1.08
CA LEU A 307 -16.21 11.48 -0.86
C LEU A 307 -16.91 11.92 0.42
N LYS A 308 -16.17 11.97 1.53
CA LYS A 308 -16.65 12.47 2.82
C LYS A 308 -16.02 13.82 3.16
#